data_19c68bbbb10ed28bb7909afa2af5cf9c
#
_entry.id   19c68bbbb10ed28bb7909afa2af5cf9c
#
_cell.length_a   1.000
_cell.length_b   1.000
_cell.length_c   1.000
_cell.angle_alpha   90.00
_cell.angle_beta   90.00
_cell.angle_gamma   90.00
#
_symmetry.space_group_name_H-M   'P 1'
#
loop_
_entity.id
_entity.type
_entity.pdbx_description
1 polymer ?
#
loop_
_entity_poly.entity_id
_entity_poly.type
_entity_poly.pdbx_seq_one_letter_code
_entity_poly.pdbx_strand_id
1 'polypeptide(L)'
;MRISCARNVVLVASLLSMPLAAAASCCPSDGNGVALAKSGMGESLPLASNLSMDPRWRVYGFERDGISYYQVNDPAGQVQVIVGKIDDQFFTLPAGKRPARTSLPLRRLALPANAVRREVYNRPEFSLVVYGEGSDVTWSVEVPSDGA
;
A
#
# COMPACT_ATOMS: atom_id res chain seq x y z
N MET A 1 73.72 -42.10 17.12
CA MET A 1 72.61 -42.54 16.31
C MET A 1 71.31 -42.15 16.99
N ARG A 2 70.72 -40.98 16.64
CA ARG A 2 69.51 -40.46 17.22
C ARG A 2 68.55 -40.07 16.12
N ILE A 3 67.46 -40.79 16.02
CA ILE A 3 66.40 -40.59 15.04
C ILE A 3 65.40 -39.62 15.66
N SER A 4 65.27 -38.45 15.03
CA SER A 4 64.29 -37.43 15.47
C SER A 4 63.03 -37.56 14.64
N CYS A 5 61.93 -37.96 15.27
CA CYS A 5 60.61 -38.01 14.62
C CYS A 5 59.98 -36.64 14.67
N ALA A 6 59.82 -36.00 13.49
CA ALA A 6 59.06 -34.80 13.33
C ALA A 6 57.57 -35.15 13.18
N ARG A 7 56.74 -34.71 14.15
CA ARG A 7 55.29 -34.83 14.10
C ARG A 7 54.73 -33.62 13.37
N ASN A 8 54.21 -33.87 12.18
CA ASN A 8 53.42 -32.89 11.45
C ASN A 8 52.04 -32.74 12.10
N VAL A 9 51.77 -31.56 12.65
CA VAL A 9 50.45 -31.17 13.12
C VAL A 9 49.71 -30.51 11.94
N VAL A 10 48.74 -31.21 11.38
CA VAL A 10 47.82 -30.64 10.37
C VAL A 10 46.71 -29.90 11.13
N LEU A 11 46.72 -28.58 11.00
CA LEU A 11 45.67 -27.69 11.52
C LEU A 11 44.56 -27.66 10.50
N VAL A 12 43.45 -28.37 10.78
CA VAL A 12 42.23 -28.28 9.96
C VAL A 12 41.45 -27.05 10.41
N ALA A 13 41.49 -26.00 9.61
CA ALA A 13 40.66 -24.82 9.80
C ALA A 13 39.26 -25.11 9.29
N SER A 14 38.33 -25.36 10.21
CA SER A 14 36.91 -25.49 9.93
C SER A 14 36.31 -24.10 9.68
N LEU A 15 36.03 -23.76 8.40
CA LEU A 15 35.23 -22.61 8.04
C LEU A 15 33.79 -22.87 8.43
N LEU A 16 33.33 -22.23 9.52
CA LEU A 16 31.92 -22.13 9.82
C LEU A 16 31.27 -21.18 8.80
N SER A 17 30.63 -21.74 7.79
CA SER A 17 29.67 -21.03 6.95
C SER A 17 28.41 -20.81 7.74
N MET A 18 28.23 -19.59 8.30
CA MET A 18 26.93 -19.15 8.83
C MET A 18 25.97 -18.92 7.66
N PRO A 19 24.80 -19.59 7.65
CA PRO A 19 23.75 -19.21 6.70
C PRO A 19 23.25 -17.81 7.07
N LEU A 20 23.37 -16.87 6.13
CA LEU A 20 22.72 -15.57 6.23
C LEU A 20 21.20 -15.83 6.14
N ALA A 21 20.54 -15.89 7.29
CA ALA A 21 19.09 -15.90 7.34
C ALA A 21 18.62 -14.56 6.75
N ALA A 22 18.14 -14.57 5.52
CA ALA A 22 17.40 -13.45 4.97
C ALA A 22 16.18 -13.24 5.86
N ALA A 23 16.21 -12.20 6.69
CA ALA A 23 15.02 -11.75 7.42
C ALA A 23 14.00 -11.34 6.37
N ALA A 24 12.98 -12.19 6.14
CA ALA A 24 11.82 -11.82 5.38
C ALA A 24 11.24 -10.56 6.02
N SER A 25 11.25 -9.46 5.30
CA SER A 25 10.71 -8.19 5.76
C SER A 25 9.21 -8.37 5.96
N CYS A 26 8.76 -8.59 7.19
CA CYS A 26 7.36 -8.67 7.57
C CYS A 26 6.69 -7.29 7.63
N CYS A 27 7.16 -6.32 6.83
CA CYS A 27 6.54 -5.01 6.78
C CYS A 27 5.33 -5.07 5.83
N PRO A 28 4.15 -4.70 6.29
CA PRO A 28 2.99 -4.58 5.41
C PRO A 28 3.33 -3.59 4.30
N SER A 29 3.10 -4.02 3.07
CA SER A 29 3.35 -3.21 1.88
C SER A 29 2.04 -2.96 1.14
N ASP A 30 2.08 -2.04 0.20
CA ASP A 30 0.96 -1.78 -0.69
C ASP A 30 0.76 -2.88 -1.76
N GLY A 31 1.53 -3.98 -1.73
CA GLY A 31 1.54 -5.04 -2.75
C GLY A 31 2.36 -4.70 -3.99
N ASN A 32 2.76 -3.44 -4.16
CA ASN A 32 3.67 -2.97 -5.20
C ASN A 32 5.10 -2.76 -4.65
N GLY A 33 5.38 -3.28 -3.47
CA GLY A 33 6.69 -3.19 -2.81
C GLY A 33 6.91 -1.92 -2.00
N VAL A 34 5.92 -1.03 -1.88
CA VAL A 34 6.01 0.16 -1.05
C VAL A 34 5.47 -0.14 0.35
N ALA A 35 6.27 0.12 1.37
CA ALA A 35 5.84 -0.07 2.76
C ALA A 35 4.73 0.91 3.13
N LEU A 36 3.69 0.41 3.80
CA LEU A 36 2.62 1.22 4.35
C LEU A 36 3.10 1.95 5.62
N ALA A 37 2.71 3.22 5.77
CA ALA A 37 3.06 4.02 6.94
C ALA A 37 2.22 3.61 8.16
N LYS A 38 2.76 3.80 9.37
CA LYS A 38 2.07 3.48 10.63
C LYS A 38 1.44 4.70 11.30
N SER A 39 1.75 5.90 10.81
CA SER A 39 1.28 7.17 11.37
C SER A 39 1.08 8.22 10.29
N GLY A 40 0.41 9.31 10.64
CA GLY A 40 0.16 10.43 9.73
C GLY A 40 -1.16 10.34 8.95
N MET A 41 -1.99 9.33 9.20
CA MET A 41 -3.32 9.26 8.61
C MET A 41 -4.19 10.42 9.07
N GLY A 42 -4.83 11.12 8.13
CA GLY A 42 -5.59 12.33 8.37
C GLY A 42 -4.80 13.62 8.13
N GLU A 43 -3.48 13.54 8.04
CA GLU A 43 -2.64 14.71 7.80
C GLU A 43 -2.70 15.20 6.34
N SER A 44 -2.51 16.49 6.14
CA SER A 44 -2.45 17.10 4.81
C SER A 44 -1.19 16.72 4.02
N LEU A 45 -0.11 16.43 4.72
CA LEU A 45 1.16 16.02 4.14
C LEU A 45 1.80 14.93 5.02
N PRO A 46 1.31 13.70 4.95
CA PRO A 46 1.89 12.60 5.71
C PRO A 46 3.34 12.30 5.31
N LEU A 47 4.14 11.83 6.27
CA LEU A 47 5.45 11.25 5.99
C LEU A 47 5.30 9.82 5.43
N ALA A 48 4.72 9.74 4.24
CA ALA A 48 4.48 8.49 3.51
C ALA A 48 4.75 8.72 2.02
N SER A 49 5.09 7.66 1.31
CA SER A 49 5.26 7.74 -0.13
C SER A 49 3.94 8.05 -0.83
N ASN A 50 3.98 8.93 -1.82
CA ASN A 50 2.83 9.14 -2.70
C ASN A 50 2.71 7.97 -3.68
N LEU A 51 1.61 7.27 -3.62
CA LEU A 51 1.31 6.08 -4.44
C LEU A 51 0.43 6.41 -5.65
N SER A 52 0.06 7.68 -5.85
CA SER A 52 -0.87 8.07 -6.91
C SER A 52 -0.26 7.91 -8.29
N MET A 53 -1.07 7.43 -9.21
CA MET A 53 -0.79 7.36 -10.64
C MET A 53 -1.28 8.62 -11.40
N ASP A 54 -2.17 9.41 -10.79
CA ASP A 54 -2.69 10.68 -11.35
C ASP A 54 -2.07 11.87 -10.61
N PRO A 55 -1.37 12.80 -11.31
CA PRO A 55 -0.67 13.92 -10.66
C PRO A 55 -1.59 14.94 -9.96
N ARG A 56 -2.90 14.88 -10.22
CA ARG A 56 -3.90 15.74 -9.55
C ARG A 56 -4.30 15.25 -8.18
N TRP A 57 -3.84 14.07 -7.79
CA TRP A 57 -4.14 13.45 -6.51
C TRP A 57 -2.89 12.94 -5.84
N ARG A 58 -2.94 12.79 -4.56
CA ARG A 58 -1.92 12.11 -3.76
C ARG A 58 -2.58 10.98 -3.00
N VAL A 59 -2.01 9.81 -3.09
CA VAL A 59 -2.49 8.62 -2.37
C VAL A 59 -1.44 8.20 -1.37
N TYR A 60 -1.84 8.04 -0.12
CA TYR A 60 -0.98 7.58 0.95
C TYR A 60 -1.52 6.30 1.56
N GLY A 61 -0.68 5.30 1.68
CA GLY A 61 -1.03 4.03 2.27
C GLY A 61 -0.59 3.92 3.72
N PHE A 62 -1.48 3.46 4.59
CA PHE A 62 -1.23 3.23 6.02
C PHE A 62 -1.64 1.82 6.40
N GLU A 63 -0.99 1.30 7.44
CA GLU A 63 -1.37 0.05 8.08
C GLU A 63 -1.49 0.27 9.58
N ARG A 64 -2.60 -0.17 10.15
CA ARG A 64 -2.84 -0.13 11.58
C ARG A 64 -3.73 -1.28 12.00
N ASP A 65 -3.26 -2.05 12.96
CA ASP A 65 -4.01 -3.16 13.58
C ASP A 65 -4.54 -4.19 12.56
N GLY A 66 -3.74 -4.48 11.52
CA GLY A 66 -4.11 -5.41 10.44
C GLY A 66 -5.05 -4.82 9.38
N ILE A 67 -5.35 -3.54 9.44
CA ILE A 67 -6.19 -2.84 8.49
C ILE A 67 -5.32 -1.95 7.62
N SER A 68 -5.49 -2.05 6.31
CA SER A 68 -4.86 -1.13 5.36
C SER A 68 -5.80 0.05 5.08
N TYR A 69 -5.25 1.26 5.06
CA TYR A 69 -5.98 2.48 4.76
C TYR A 69 -5.32 3.21 3.60
N TYR A 70 -6.13 3.73 2.71
CA TYR A 70 -5.70 4.50 1.55
C TYR A 70 -6.36 5.88 1.60
N GLN A 71 -5.54 6.87 1.91
CA GLN A 71 -5.97 8.26 1.99
C GLN A 71 -5.67 8.97 0.68
N VAL A 72 -6.65 9.66 0.15
CA VAL A 72 -6.49 10.52 -1.03
C VAL A 72 -6.57 11.97 -0.64
N ASN A 73 -5.53 12.72 -1.00
CA ASN A 73 -5.47 14.16 -0.84
C ASN A 73 -5.48 14.86 -2.21
N ASP A 74 -6.05 16.04 -2.26
CA ASP A 74 -5.87 16.95 -3.39
C ASP A 74 -4.48 17.62 -3.34
N PRO A 75 -4.09 18.38 -4.38
CA PRO A 75 -2.81 19.07 -4.41
C PRO A 75 -2.63 20.10 -3.29
N ALA A 76 -3.71 20.63 -2.72
CA ALA A 76 -3.67 21.54 -1.58
C ALA A 76 -3.51 20.82 -0.24
N GLY A 77 -3.45 19.48 -0.24
CA GLY A 77 -3.30 18.66 0.94
C GLY A 77 -4.62 18.39 1.68
N GLN A 78 -5.77 18.74 1.10
CA GLN A 78 -7.06 18.43 1.74
C GLN A 78 -7.40 16.96 1.52
N VAL A 79 -7.68 16.26 2.61
CA VAL A 79 -8.13 14.86 2.55
C VAL A 79 -9.51 14.81 1.89
N GLN A 80 -9.64 14.03 0.85
CA GLN A 80 -10.87 13.86 0.08
C GLN A 80 -11.64 12.61 0.50
N VAL A 81 -10.93 11.50 0.66
CA VAL A 81 -11.49 10.22 1.07
C VAL A 81 -10.42 9.38 1.76
N ILE A 82 -10.82 8.56 2.71
CA ILE A 82 -10.01 7.49 3.27
C ILE A 82 -10.78 6.19 3.09
N VAL A 83 -10.18 5.24 2.39
CA VAL A 83 -10.72 3.91 2.18
C VAL A 83 -9.96 2.94 3.08
N GLY A 84 -10.68 2.20 3.91
CA GLY A 84 -10.14 1.08 4.69
C GLY A 84 -10.38 -0.25 3.97
N LYS A 85 -9.42 -1.17 4.11
CA LYS A 85 -9.49 -2.55 3.58
C LYS A 85 -9.11 -3.53 4.68
N ILE A 86 -9.99 -4.49 4.94
CA ILE A 86 -9.74 -5.68 5.76
C ILE A 86 -10.10 -6.88 4.90
N ASP A 87 -9.15 -7.75 4.63
CA ASP A 87 -9.31 -8.86 3.68
C ASP A 87 -9.89 -8.34 2.34
N ASP A 88 -11.07 -8.81 1.95
CA ASP A 88 -11.80 -8.37 0.74
C ASP A 88 -12.89 -7.33 1.04
N GLN A 89 -12.97 -6.86 2.27
CA GLN A 89 -13.97 -5.87 2.70
C GLN A 89 -13.42 -4.45 2.59
N PHE A 90 -14.22 -3.57 2.00
CA PHE A 90 -13.90 -2.15 1.88
C PHE A 90 -14.91 -1.29 2.62
N PHE A 91 -14.42 -0.24 3.27
CA PHE A 91 -15.24 0.76 3.95
C PHE A 91 -14.60 2.14 3.83
N THR A 92 -15.31 3.19 4.20
CA THR A 92 -14.78 4.55 4.22
C THR A 92 -14.79 5.11 5.62
N LEU A 93 -13.76 5.90 5.94
CA LEU A 93 -13.75 6.73 7.14
C LEU A 93 -14.29 8.13 6.81
N PRO A 94 -14.95 8.78 7.77
CA PRO A 94 -15.27 10.20 7.66
C PRO A 94 -13.98 11.01 7.49
N ALA A 95 -13.86 11.74 6.39
CA ALA A 95 -12.69 12.55 6.09
C ALA A 95 -13.08 13.76 5.23
N GLY A 96 -12.24 14.80 5.26
CA GLY A 96 -12.48 16.01 4.50
C GLY A 96 -13.59 16.89 5.06
N LYS A 97 -13.91 17.96 4.32
CA LYS A 97 -14.95 18.92 4.71
C LYS A 97 -16.37 18.43 4.40
N ARG A 98 -16.51 17.49 3.50
CA ARG A 98 -17.79 16.89 3.08
C ARG A 98 -17.62 15.38 2.99
N PRO A 99 -18.65 14.60 3.31
CA PRO A 99 -18.64 13.18 3.08
C PRO A 99 -18.38 12.88 1.59
N ALA A 100 -17.36 12.09 1.30
CA ALA A 100 -17.06 11.69 -0.08
C ALA A 100 -18.14 10.72 -0.59
N ARG A 101 -18.62 10.96 -1.79
CA ARG A 101 -19.45 9.96 -2.50
C ARG A 101 -18.53 8.83 -2.94
N THR A 102 -18.72 7.66 -2.36
CA THR A 102 -17.83 6.52 -2.63
C THR A 102 -18.63 5.28 -2.94
N SER A 103 -18.43 4.74 -4.13
CA SER A 103 -18.92 3.44 -4.56
C SER A 103 -17.96 2.36 -4.07
N LEU A 104 -18.46 1.40 -3.34
CA LEU A 104 -17.70 0.26 -2.82
C LEU A 104 -18.19 -1.04 -3.46
N PRO A 105 -17.39 -2.11 -3.54
CA PRO A 105 -17.77 -3.37 -4.17
C PRO A 105 -19.11 -3.94 -3.65
N LEU A 106 -19.33 -3.87 -2.33
CA LEU A 106 -20.57 -4.35 -1.70
C LEU A 106 -21.67 -3.29 -1.58
N ARG A 107 -21.37 -2.02 -1.86
CA ARG A 107 -22.32 -0.90 -1.81
C ARG A 107 -22.10 0.02 -3.00
N ARG A 108 -22.51 -0.45 -4.16
CA ARG A 108 -22.32 0.27 -5.42
C ARG A 108 -23.24 1.50 -5.50
N LEU A 109 -22.66 2.62 -5.92
CA LEU A 109 -23.41 3.81 -6.29
C LEU A 109 -23.58 3.85 -7.81
N ALA A 110 -24.66 4.51 -8.26
CA ALA A 110 -24.78 4.87 -9.67
C ALA A 110 -23.67 5.87 -10.01
N LEU A 111 -22.82 5.50 -10.94
CA LEU A 111 -21.73 6.36 -11.44
C LEU A 111 -22.30 7.28 -12.52
N PRO A 112 -21.83 8.52 -12.62
CA PRO A 112 -22.27 9.43 -13.67
C PRO A 112 -21.90 8.88 -15.06
N ALA A 113 -22.87 8.71 -15.94
CA ALA A 113 -22.72 8.01 -17.22
C ALA A 113 -21.67 8.67 -18.15
N ASN A 114 -21.50 9.98 -18.06
CA ASN A 114 -20.59 10.76 -18.91
C ASN A 114 -19.40 11.34 -18.16
N ALA A 115 -19.15 10.90 -16.92
CA ALA A 115 -18.03 11.39 -16.14
C ALA A 115 -16.70 10.79 -16.64
N VAL A 116 -15.69 11.62 -16.67
CA VAL A 116 -14.33 11.17 -16.97
C VAL A 116 -13.88 10.23 -15.86
N ARG A 117 -13.55 9.00 -16.23
CA ARG A 117 -12.96 7.99 -15.34
C ARG A 117 -11.45 8.16 -15.29
N ARG A 118 -10.89 8.23 -14.10
CA ARG A 118 -9.44 8.29 -13.89
C ARG A 118 -9.04 7.33 -12.80
N GLU A 119 -8.06 6.52 -13.09
CA GLU A 119 -7.45 5.63 -12.12
C GLU A 119 -6.39 6.40 -11.34
N VAL A 120 -6.59 6.48 -10.04
CA VAL A 120 -5.73 7.24 -9.13
C VAL A 120 -4.72 6.32 -8.45
N TYR A 121 -5.11 5.08 -8.20
CA TYR A 121 -4.28 4.05 -7.61
C TYR A 121 -4.70 2.67 -8.10
N ASN A 122 -3.73 1.82 -8.39
CA ASN A 122 -3.98 0.47 -8.89
C ASN A 122 -3.14 -0.55 -8.13
N ARG A 123 -3.78 -1.69 -7.83
CA ARG A 123 -3.17 -2.88 -7.26
C ARG A 123 -3.78 -4.13 -7.90
N PRO A 124 -3.12 -5.29 -7.77
CA PRO A 124 -3.71 -6.53 -8.25
C PRO A 124 -5.09 -6.84 -7.67
N GLU A 125 -5.34 -6.46 -6.40
CA GLU A 125 -6.60 -6.76 -5.73
C GLU A 125 -7.70 -5.71 -5.95
N PHE A 126 -7.33 -4.46 -6.24
CA PHE A 126 -8.30 -3.38 -6.46
C PHE A 126 -7.67 -2.15 -7.10
N SER A 127 -8.52 -1.32 -7.68
CA SER A 127 -8.18 0.02 -8.14
C SER A 127 -9.01 1.07 -7.40
N LEU A 128 -8.41 2.22 -7.14
CA LEU A 128 -9.11 3.41 -6.67
C LEU A 128 -9.27 4.37 -7.84
N VAL A 129 -10.51 4.67 -8.16
CA VAL A 129 -10.90 5.41 -9.34
C VAL A 129 -11.71 6.63 -8.95
N VAL A 130 -11.53 7.73 -9.66
CA VAL A 130 -12.35 8.93 -9.51
C VAL A 130 -13.13 9.19 -10.79
N TYR A 131 -14.41 9.53 -10.63
CA TYR A 131 -15.33 9.91 -11.70
C TYR A 131 -15.74 11.36 -11.55
N GLY A 132 -15.59 12.13 -12.61
CA GLY A 132 -15.90 13.55 -12.64
C GLY A 132 -14.70 14.46 -12.47
N GLU A 133 -14.96 15.75 -12.28
CA GLU A 133 -13.95 16.79 -12.12
C GLU A 133 -14.36 17.81 -11.04
N GLY A 134 -13.38 18.55 -10.55
CA GLY A 134 -13.59 19.60 -9.55
C GLY A 134 -13.98 19.05 -8.19
N SER A 135 -14.95 19.69 -7.55
CA SER A 135 -15.37 19.36 -6.18
C SER A 135 -16.50 18.32 -6.10
N ASP A 136 -17.09 17.95 -7.23
CA ASP A 136 -18.24 17.05 -7.30
C ASP A 136 -17.87 15.70 -7.92
N VAL A 137 -16.87 15.08 -7.35
CA VAL A 137 -16.37 13.78 -7.80
C VAL A 137 -17.02 12.63 -7.05
N THR A 138 -17.10 11.48 -7.71
CA THR A 138 -17.47 10.20 -7.09
C THR A 138 -16.26 9.28 -7.11
N TRP A 139 -15.87 8.81 -5.95
CA TRP A 139 -14.83 7.80 -5.79
C TRP A 139 -15.39 6.41 -6.02
N SER A 140 -14.60 5.50 -6.52
CA SER A 140 -14.97 4.10 -6.68
C SER A 140 -13.81 3.19 -6.31
N VAL A 141 -14.09 2.18 -5.52
CA VAL A 141 -13.21 1.03 -5.33
C VAL A 141 -13.68 -0.04 -6.30
N GLU A 142 -12.82 -0.38 -7.24
CA GLU A 142 -13.08 -1.39 -8.26
C GLU A 142 -12.19 -2.59 -8.01
N VAL A 143 -12.79 -3.76 -7.87
CA VAL A 143 -12.07 -5.03 -7.76
C VAL A 143 -12.10 -5.71 -9.12
N PRO A 144 -11.03 -6.44 -9.51
CA PRO A 144 -11.07 -7.25 -10.71
C PRO A 144 -12.31 -8.14 -10.66
N SER A 145 -13.07 -8.20 -11.74
CA SER A 145 -14.08 -9.24 -11.89
C SER A 145 -13.31 -10.54 -12.09
N ASP A 146 -13.43 -11.48 -11.17
CA ASP A 146 -13.01 -12.85 -11.42
C ASP A 146 -13.64 -13.27 -12.75
N GLY A 147 -12.77 -13.52 -13.72
CA GLY A 147 -13.22 -13.78 -15.09
C GLY A 147 -14.24 -14.89 -15.12
N ALA A 148 -15.42 -14.55 -15.63
CA ALA A 148 -16.43 -15.54 -15.99
C ALA A 148 -15.97 -16.38 -17.17
#